data_5d3f0908f18ed5601b37065a6918caab
#
_entry.id   5d3f0908f18ed5601b37065a6918caab
#
_cell.length_a   1.000
_cell.length_b   1.000
_cell.length_c   1.000
_cell.angle_alpha   90.00
_cell.angle_beta   90.00
_cell.angle_gamma   90.00
#
_symmetry.space_group_name_H-M   'P 1'
#
loop_
_entity.id
_entity.type
_entity.pdbx_description
1 polymer ?
#
loop_
_entity_poly.entity_id
_entity_poly.type
_entity_poly.pdbx_seq_one_letter_code
_entity_poly.pdbx_strand_id
1 'polypeptide(L)'
;MEERDGRTGGFRKDTVDRLLRLHFRDGRTRVNADAQLLVAELLKVFVREAAARAARQAQAEDLKKVDTEQLEKVLPQLLLDF
;
A
#
# COMPACT_ATOMS: atom_id res chain seq x y z
N MET A 1 8.36 18.37 -3.69
CA MET A 1 8.15 17.83 -3.84
C MET A 1 8.17 17.09 -4.12
N GLU A 2 8.04 16.85 -3.96
CA GLU A 2 8.02 16.00 -4.18
C GLU A 2 8.27 15.46 -5.12
N GLU A 3 8.97 15.08 -5.32
CA GLU A 3 9.17 14.61 -6.20
C GLU A 3 8.52 13.84 -6.54
N ARG A 4 8.39 13.83 -7.01
CA ARG A 4 7.81 13.03 -7.43
C ARG A 4 8.27 12.54 -8.56
N ASP A 5 8.67 11.98 -8.93
CA ASP A 5 9.02 11.33 -10.12
C ASP A 5 7.80 10.98 -10.95
N GLY A 6 6.76 11.74 -10.78
CA GLY A 6 5.55 11.59 -11.56
C GLY A 6 4.68 10.43 -11.14
N ARG A 7 5.03 9.77 -10.06
CA ARG A 7 4.28 8.60 -9.63
C ARG A 7 3.52 8.88 -8.37
N THR A 8 2.63 9.82 -8.46
CA THR A 8 1.77 10.17 -7.35
C THR A 8 1.06 8.93 -6.82
N GLY A 9 1.22 8.64 -5.56
CA GLY A 9 0.57 7.50 -4.91
C GLY A 9 1.17 6.16 -5.22
N GLY A 10 2.30 6.11 -5.93
CA GLY A 10 2.98 4.85 -6.22
C GLY A 10 4.05 4.53 -5.20
N PHE A 11 4.59 3.31 -5.31
CA PHE A 11 5.70 2.88 -4.49
C PHE A 11 6.95 2.79 -5.35
N ARG A 12 8.04 3.30 -4.83
CA ARG A 12 9.27 3.27 -5.56
C ARG A 12 9.86 1.87 -5.49
N LYS A 13 10.53 1.51 -6.57
CA LYS A 13 11.13 0.19 -6.69
C LYS A 13 12.13 -0.07 -5.58
N ASP A 14 12.95 0.92 -5.24
CA ASP A 14 13.94 0.73 -4.19
C ASP A 14 13.31 0.60 -2.80
N THR A 15 12.17 1.23 -2.57
CA THR A 15 11.44 1.06 -1.32
C THR A 15 10.93 -0.38 -1.21
N VAL A 16 10.35 -0.90 -2.30
CA VAL A 16 9.85 -2.27 -2.32
C VAL A 16 11.02 -3.24 -2.12
N ASP A 17 12.15 -2.99 -2.78
CA ASP A 17 13.34 -3.82 -2.65
C ASP A 17 13.79 -3.89 -1.20
N ARG A 18 13.84 -2.74 -0.52
CA ARG A 18 14.26 -2.71 0.88
C ARG A 18 13.31 -3.47 1.78
N LEU A 19 12.00 -3.32 1.55
CA LEU A 19 11.01 -4.04 2.35
C LEU A 19 11.15 -5.53 2.20
N LEU A 20 11.35 -5.98 0.96
CA LEU A 20 11.50 -7.40 0.69
C LEU A 20 12.79 -7.94 1.31
N ARG A 21 13.86 -7.17 1.29
CA ARG A 21 15.13 -7.59 1.87
C ARG A 21 15.07 -7.73 3.37
N LEU A 22 14.21 -6.95 4.03
CA LEU A 22 14.01 -7.11 5.46
C LEU A 22 13.47 -8.49 5.82
N HIS A 23 12.70 -9.08 4.92
CA HIS A 23 12.11 -10.39 5.16
C HIS A 23 12.97 -11.53 4.63
N PHE A 24 13.84 -11.26 3.67
CA PHE A 24 14.73 -12.25 3.11
C PHE A 24 16.11 -12.08 3.75
N ARG A 25 16.34 -12.77 4.83
CA ARG A 25 17.53 -12.53 5.65
C ARG A 25 18.75 -13.35 5.24
N ASP A 26 18.60 -14.24 4.28
CA ASP A 26 19.69 -15.12 3.90
C ASP A 26 20.72 -14.45 3.01
N GLY A 27 20.50 -13.22 2.59
CA GLY A 27 21.42 -12.48 1.76
C GLY A 27 21.54 -13.02 0.33
N ARG A 28 20.90 -14.13 0.06
CA ARG A 28 20.97 -14.77 -1.26
C ARG A 28 19.70 -14.61 -2.05
N THR A 29 18.57 -14.57 -1.35
CA THR A 29 17.29 -14.44 -2.00
C THR A 29 17.21 -13.08 -2.63
N ARG A 30 16.88 -13.06 -3.91
CA ARG A 30 16.77 -11.83 -4.68
C ARG A 30 15.41 -11.75 -5.30
N VAL A 31 14.95 -10.53 -5.44
CA VAL A 31 13.71 -10.28 -6.16
C VAL A 31 14.09 -9.48 -7.40
N ASN A 32 13.79 -10.02 -8.56
CA ASN A 32 14.17 -9.33 -9.78
C ASN A 32 13.32 -8.07 -9.99
N ALA A 33 13.75 -7.24 -10.95
CA ALA A 33 13.14 -5.94 -11.16
C ALA A 33 11.65 -6.04 -11.53
N ASP A 34 11.32 -7.05 -12.34
CA ASP A 34 9.91 -7.21 -12.75
C ASP A 34 9.03 -7.57 -11.57
N ALA A 35 9.53 -8.43 -10.68
CA ALA A 35 8.78 -8.79 -9.49
C ALA A 35 8.62 -7.60 -8.56
N GLN A 36 9.66 -6.78 -8.42
CA GLN A 36 9.57 -5.57 -7.61
C GLN A 36 8.52 -4.61 -8.15
N LEU A 37 8.49 -4.45 -9.48
CA LEU A 37 7.50 -3.58 -10.11
C LEU A 37 6.09 -4.12 -9.92
N LEU A 38 5.91 -5.43 -10.01
CA LEU A 38 4.61 -6.03 -9.79
C LEU A 38 4.14 -5.80 -8.36
N VAL A 39 5.02 -6.01 -7.38
CA VAL A 39 4.67 -5.77 -5.98
C VAL A 39 4.30 -4.31 -5.77
N ALA A 40 5.05 -3.39 -6.38
CA ALA A 40 4.76 -1.97 -6.27
C ALA A 40 3.36 -1.64 -6.81
N GLU A 41 2.98 -2.26 -7.94
CA GLU A 41 1.66 -2.06 -8.51
C GLU A 41 0.58 -2.63 -7.60
N LEU A 42 0.79 -3.79 -7.04
CA LEU A 42 -0.17 -4.39 -6.12
C LEU A 42 -0.36 -3.53 -4.87
N LEU A 43 0.74 -3.00 -4.33
CA LEU A 43 0.66 -2.12 -3.17
C LEU A 43 -0.11 -0.85 -3.50
N LYS A 44 0.11 -0.32 -4.68
CA LYS A 44 -0.60 0.88 -5.12
C LYS A 44 -2.11 0.64 -5.18
N VAL A 45 -2.50 -0.49 -5.78
CA VAL A 45 -3.90 -0.86 -5.87
C VAL A 45 -4.49 -1.07 -4.48
N PHE A 46 -3.76 -1.77 -3.61
CA PHE A 46 -4.21 -2.03 -2.25
C PHE A 46 -4.44 -0.73 -1.49
N VAL A 47 -3.48 0.20 -1.57
CA VAL A 47 -3.59 1.48 -0.86
C VAL A 47 -4.77 2.29 -1.38
N ARG A 48 -4.96 2.32 -2.69
CA ARG A 48 -6.10 3.05 -3.27
C ARG A 48 -7.42 2.50 -2.77
N GLU A 49 -7.55 1.19 -2.73
CA GLU A 49 -8.79 0.59 -2.27
C GLU A 49 -8.97 0.81 -0.77
N ALA A 50 -7.89 0.70 0.01
CA ALA A 50 -7.96 0.96 1.44
C ALA A 50 -8.40 2.40 1.71
N ALA A 51 -7.84 3.35 0.97
CA ALA A 51 -8.19 4.75 1.13
C ALA A 51 -9.66 5.00 0.78
N ALA A 52 -10.14 4.39 -0.31
CA ALA A 52 -11.52 4.55 -0.74
C ALA A 52 -12.48 3.99 0.30
N ARG A 53 -12.18 2.81 0.84
CA ARG A 53 -13.03 2.19 1.86
C ARG A 53 -13.02 2.99 3.16
N ALA A 54 -11.85 3.49 3.55
CA ALA A 54 -11.73 4.30 4.76
C ALA A 54 -12.53 5.60 4.62
N ALA A 55 -12.51 6.21 3.43
CA ALA A 55 -13.29 7.41 3.18
C ALA A 55 -14.78 7.13 3.28
N ARG A 56 -15.25 6.01 2.71
CA ARG A 56 -16.65 5.63 2.81
C ARG A 56 -17.05 5.34 4.26
N GLN A 57 -16.12 4.71 5.01
CA GLN A 57 -16.38 4.44 6.43
C GLN A 57 -16.52 5.75 7.21
N ALA A 58 -15.65 6.71 6.94
CA ALA A 58 -15.73 8.01 7.60
C ALA A 58 -17.05 8.70 7.29
N GLN A 59 -17.49 8.63 6.03
CA GLN A 59 -18.78 9.18 5.65
C GLN A 59 -19.92 8.50 6.38
N ALA A 60 -19.85 7.19 6.51
CA ALA A 60 -20.88 6.44 7.23
C ALA A 60 -20.92 6.81 8.71
N GLU A 61 -19.81 7.23 9.26
CA GLU A 61 -19.72 7.66 10.65
C GLU A 61 -19.92 9.16 10.80
N ASP A 62 -20.25 9.84 9.70
CA ASP A 62 -20.50 11.28 9.68
C ASP A 62 -19.27 12.07 10.12
N LEU A 63 -18.10 11.61 9.71
CA LEU A 63 -16.84 12.26 10.03
C LEU A 63 -16.33 13.02 8.81
N LYS A 64 -15.55 14.05 9.06
CA LYS A 64 -15.02 14.89 8.00
C LYS A 64 -13.60 14.53 7.61
N LYS A 65 -12.98 13.61 8.35
CA LYS A 65 -11.64 13.16 8.01
C LYS A 65 -11.48 11.70 8.37
N VAL A 66 -10.54 11.05 7.68
CA VAL A 66 -10.19 9.67 7.93
C VAL A 66 -9.03 9.62 8.92
N ASP A 67 -9.11 8.72 9.88
CA ASP A 67 -8.04 8.46 10.80
C ASP A 67 -7.77 6.96 10.81
N THR A 68 -6.78 6.54 11.57
CA THR A 68 -6.42 5.12 11.65
C THR A 68 -7.60 4.25 12.03
N GLU A 69 -8.52 4.79 12.82
CA GLU A 69 -9.69 4.04 13.26
C GLU A 69 -10.53 3.55 12.08
N GLN A 70 -10.74 4.39 11.07
CA GLN A 70 -11.49 3.99 9.89
C GLN A 70 -10.73 2.97 9.07
N LEU A 71 -9.41 3.12 8.98
CA LEU A 71 -8.58 2.13 8.29
C LEU A 71 -8.65 0.79 8.98
N GLU A 72 -8.57 0.78 10.31
CA GLU A 72 -8.66 -0.48 11.06
C GLU A 72 -9.97 -1.20 10.83
N LYS A 73 -11.04 -0.45 10.68
CA LYS A 73 -12.36 -1.04 10.48
C LYS A 73 -12.51 -1.70 9.10
N VAL A 74 -11.83 -1.16 8.09
CA VAL A 74 -12.00 -1.67 6.73
C VAL A 74 -10.97 -2.74 6.35
N LEU A 75 -9.85 -2.80 7.05
CA LEU A 75 -8.77 -3.71 6.67
C LEU A 75 -9.15 -5.19 6.71
N PRO A 76 -9.89 -5.69 7.71
CA PRO A 76 -10.21 -7.12 7.70
C PRO A 76 -10.95 -7.56 6.45
N GLN A 77 -11.96 -6.80 6.02
CA GLN A 77 -12.70 -7.16 4.82
C GLN A 77 -11.86 -6.96 3.57
N LEU A 78 -11.07 -5.91 3.54
CA LEU A 78 -10.19 -5.66 2.41
C LEU A 78 -9.22 -6.82 2.19
N LEU A 79 -8.63 -7.32 3.27
CA LEU A 79 -7.70 -8.44 3.18
C LEU A 79 -8.39 -9.69 2.66
N LEU A 80 -9.64 -9.91 3.06
CA LEU A 80 -10.40 -11.05 2.55
C LEU A 80 -10.73 -10.90 1.06
N ASP A 81 -10.91 -9.67 0.59
CA ASP A 81 -11.28 -9.42 -0.79
C ASP A 81 -10.10 -9.55 -1.75
N PHE A 82 -8.90 -9.53 -1.23
CA PHE A 82 -7.70 -9.73 -2.03
C PHE A 82 -7.17 -11.13 -1.84
#